data_75857ff346f808ef8326d7cda62dc6df
#
_entry.id   75857ff346f808ef8326d7cda62dc6df
#
_cell.length_a   1.000
_cell.length_b   1.000
_cell.length_c   1.000
_cell.angle_alpha   90.00
_cell.angle_beta   90.00
_cell.angle_gamma   90.00
#
_symmetry.space_group_name_H-M   'P 1'
#
loop_
_entity.id
_entity.type
_entity.pdbx_description
1 polymer ?
#
loop_
_entity_poly.entity_id
_entity_poly.type
_entity_poly.pdbx_seq_one_letter_code
_entity_poly.pdbx_strand_id
1 'polypeptide(L)'
;MKHNVILVVLDGLNYEVARHALGHLQAYVGAGRAALYKLECELPALSRPLYECILTGVAPIDSGIVHNNVSRLSNQRSIYHYASDAGLVTAAAAYHWVSELYNRSPFVAARDRHTDDPTLPIQHGHFYWNDHYPDSHLFADAESLRLRHAPNFLLIHPMNIDDAGHK
;
A
#
# COMPACT_ATOMS: atom_id res chain seq x y z
N MET A 1 -10.52 8.45 21.38
CA MET A 1 -10.94 8.60 19.97
C MET A 1 -10.20 7.55 19.16
N LYS A 2 -10.90 6.71 18.40
CA LYS A 2 -10.23 5.83 17.43
C LYS A 2 -9.86 6.69 16.22
N HIS A 3 -8.58 6.81 15.92
CA HIS A 3 -8.12 7.49 14.72
C HIS A 3 -8.14 6.49 13.55
N ASN A 4 -8.59 6.93 12.39
CA ASN A 4 -8.50 6.16 11.15
C ASN A 4 -7.35 6.74 10.33
N VAL A 5 -6.52 5.86 9.76
CA VAL A 5 -5.37 6.21 8.95
C VAL A 5 -5.56 5.66 7.54
N ILE A 6 -5.37 6.52 6.55
CA ILE A 6 -5.29 6.13 5.15
C ILE A 6 -3.85 6.38 4.71
N LEU A 7 -3.16 5.33 4.30
CA LEU A 7 -1.85 5.41 3.65
C LEU A 7 -2.05 5.29 2.14
N VAL A 8 -1.61 6.31 1.40
CA VAL A 8 -1.62 6.26 -0.07
C VAL A 8 -0.16 6.17 -0.54
N VAL A 9 0.16 5.10 -1.26
CA VAL A 9 1.49 4.90 -1.87
C VAL A 9 1.36 5.08 -3.37
N LEU A 10 1.81 6.23 -3.87
CA LEU A 10 1.85 6.56 -5.31
C LEU A 10 3.17 6.04 -5.88
N ASP A 11 3.16 4.82 -6.43
CA ASP A 11 4.37 4.23 -6.99
C ASP A 11 4.91 5.04 -8.15
N GLY A 12 6.24 5.16 -8.25
CA GLY A 12 6.91 5.92 -9.29
C GLY A 12 6.82 7.45 -9.16
N LEU A 13 6.09 8.00 -8.19
CA LEU A 13 5.98 9.45 -8.04
C LEU A 13 7.24 10.06 -7.44
N ASN A 14 8.01 10.77 -8.26
CA ASN A 14 9.20 11.50 -7.83
C ASN A 14 8.84 12.71 -6.97
N TYR A 15 9.66 12.99 -5.93
CA TYR A 15 9.47 14.11 -5.01
C TYR A 15 9.39 15.48 -5.71
N GLU A 16 10.28 15.74 -6.67
CA GLU A 16 10.30 17.03 -7.39
C GLU A 16 9.07 17.18 -8.29
N VAL A 17 8.62 16.09 -8.93
CA VAL A 17 7.35 16.08 -9.67
C VAL A 17 6.17 16.33 -8.73
N ALA A 18 6.12 15.68 -7.58
CA ALA A 18 5.06 15.88 -6.59
C ALA A 18 4.97 17.33 -6.13
N ARG A 19 6.12 17.98 -5.88
CA ARG A 19 6.18 19.40 -5.49
C ARG A 19 5.56 20.34 -6.52
N HIS A 20 5.65 20.02 -7.81
CA HIS A 20 5.19 20.91 -8.88
C HIS A 20 3.81 20.53 -9.42
N ALA A 21 3.46 19.24 -9.40
CA ALA A 21 2.24 18.73 -10.05
C ALA A 21 1.05 18.57 -9.09
N LEU A 22 1.29 18.33 -7.79
CA LEU A 22 0.22 18.09 -6.82
C LEU A 22 -0.27 19.40 -6.16
N GLY A 23 -0.80 20.30 -6.97
CA GLY A 23 -1.21 21.66 -6.53
C GLY A 23 -2.19 21.67 -5.35
N HIS A 24 -3.11 20.69 -5.28
CA HIS A 24 -4.05 20.59 -4.16
C HIS A 24 -3.34 20.27 -2.84
N LEU A 25 -2.39 19.32 -2.85
CA LEU A 25 -1.59 19.01 -1.66
C LEU A 25 -0.68 20.16 -1.27
N GLN A 26 -0.10 20.85 -2.25
CA GLN A 26 0.69 22.07 -1.99
C GLN A 26 -0.13 23.17 -1.33
N ALA A 27 -1.39 23.34 -1.71
CA ALA A 27 -2.30 24.29 -1.04
C ALA A 27 -2.54 23.91 0.42
N TYR A 28 -2.68 22.62 0.76
CA TYR A 28 -2.78 22.17 2.15
C TYR A 28 -1.49 22.43 2.94
N VAL A 29 -0.32 22.21 2.33
CA VAL A 29 0.99 22.51 2.97
C VAL A 29 1.09 24.02 3.24
N GLY A 30 0.78 24.86 2.25
CA GLY A 30 0.79 26.32 2.41
C GLY A 30 -0.19 26.84 3.46
N ALA A 31 -1.30 26.15 3.67
CA ALA A 31 -2.29 26.45 4.69
C ALA A 31 -1.94 25.88 6.09
N GLY A 32 -0.79 25.23 6.26
CA GLY A 32 -0.38 24.59 7.52
C GLY A 32 -1.23 23.37 7.92
N ARG A 33 -1.96 22.78 6.97
CA ARG A 33 -2.84 21.62 7.18
C ARG A 33 -2.17 20.30 6.79
N ALA A 34 -1.02 20.35 6.14
CA ALA A 34 -0.19 19.22 5.79
C ALA A 34 1.28 19.57 5.91
N ALA A 35 2.13 18.55 5.98
CA ALA A 35 3.58 18.68 5.93
C ALA A 35 4.14 17.86 4.75
N LEU A 36 5.21 18.35 4.12
CA LEU A 36 5.91 17.68 3.03
C LEU A 36 7.34 17.42 3.45
N TYR A 37 7.78 16.16 3.31
CA TYR A 37 9.15 15.73 3.61
C TYR A 37 9.74 15.04 2.39
N LYS A 38 11.03 15.30 2.13
CA LYS A 38 11.82 14.48 1.20
C LYS A 38 12.40 13.31 1.98
N LEU A 39 12.13 12.10 1.51
CA LEU A 39 12.68 10.87 2.07
C LEU A 39 13.71 10.28 1.10
N GLU A 40 14.69 9.56 1.64
CA GLU A 40 15.56 8.67 0.91
C GLU A 40 15.05 7.24 1.11
N CYS A 41 14.99 6.46 0.03
CA CYS A 41 14.57 5.07 0.11
C CYS A 41 15.75 4.16 0.46
N GLU A 42 15.44 3.01 1.04
CA GLU A 42 16.39 1.92 1.21
C GLU A 42 16.76 1.27 -0.13
N LEU A 43 17.85 0.52 -0.14
CA LEU A 43 18.28 -0.25 -1.31
C LEU A 43 17.98 -1.74 -1.12
N PRO A 44 17.63 -2.45 -2.21
CA PRO A 44 17.46 -1.97 -3.58
C PRO A 44 16.17 -1.15 -3.74
N ALA A 45 16.24 -0.08 -4.56
CA ALA A 45 15.09 0.79 -4.88
C ALA A 45 14.15 0.10 -5.88
N LEU A 46 13.50 -0.97 -5.44
CA LEU A 46 12.53 -1.77 -6.19
C LEU A 46 11.20 -1.78 -5.44
N SER A 47 10.10 -1.85 -6.17
CA SER A 47 8.76 -1.67 -5.62
C SER A 47 8.44 -2.64 -4.48
N ARG A 48 8.52 -3.97 -4.70
CA ARG A 48 8.17 -4.95 -3.67
C ARG A 48 9.06 -4.84 -2.40
N PRO A 49 10.40 -4.71 -2.49
CA PRO A 49 11.25 -4.45 -1.33
C PRO A 49 10.85 -3.19 -0.56
N LEU A 50 10.52 -2.10 -1.26
CA LEU A 50 10.15 -0.86 -0.62
C LEU A 50 8.73 -0.89 -0.02
N TYR A 51 7.78 -1.63 -0.60
CA TYR A 51 6.47 -1.86 0.05
C TYR A 51 6.65 -2.58 1.38
N GLU A 52 7.51 -3.60 1.41
CA GLU A 52 7.85 -4.31 2.65
C GLU A 52 8.47 -3.34 3.68
N CYS A 53 9.45 -2.54 3.25
CA CYS A 53 10.10 -1.55 4.11
C CYS A 53 9.10 -0.53 4.67
N ILE A 54 8.22 0.03 3.84
CA ILE A 54 7.20 1.00 4.27
C ILE A 54 6.24 0.39 5.29
N LEU A 55 5.84 -0.87 5.09
CA LEU A 55 4.80 -1.51 5.90
C LEU A 55 5.32 -2.21 7.16
N THR A 56 6.63 -2.44 7.25
CA THR A 56 7.28 -3.10 8.40
C THR A 56 8.25 -2.22 9.16
N GLY A 57 8.82 -1.21 8.52
CA GLY A 57 9.94 -0.42 9.04
C GLY A 57 11.28 -1.18 9.02
N VAL A 58 11.38 -2.30 8.28
CA VAL A 58 12.57 -3.15 8.20
C VAL A 58 13.23 -3.00 6.84
N ALA A 59 14.54 -2.80 6.81
CA ALA A 59 15.29 -2.66 5.57
C ALA A 59 15.23 -3.96 4.72
N PRO A 60 15.27 -3.87 3.38
CA PRO A 60 15.17 -5.03 2.49
C PRO A 60 16.24 -6.09 2.77
N ILE A 61 17.46 -5.68 3.16
CA ILE A 61 18.54 -6.60 3.49
C ILE A 61 18.22 -7.47 4.71
N ASP A 62 17.47 -6.94 5.67
CA ASP A 62 17.11 -7.63 6.91
C ASP A 62 15.83 -8.46 6.75
N SER A 63 14.87 -7.99 5.95
CA SER A 63 13.64 -8.75 5.63
C SER A 63 13.89 -9.87 4.63
N GLY A 64 14.94 -9.75 3.80
CA GLY A 64 15.23 -10.66 2.69
C GLY A 64 14.27 -10.51 1.50
N ILE A 65 13.39 -9.51 1.49
CA ILE A 65 12.60 -9.12 0.32
C ILE A 65 13.43 -8.13 -0.49
N VAL A 66 14.36 -8.65 -1.29
CA VAL A 66 15.39 -7.86 -1.98
C VAL A 66 15.16 -7.72 -3.49
N HIS A 67 14.09 -8.29 -4.03
CA HIS A 67 13.75 -8.23 -5.45
C HIS A 67 12.24 -8.41 -5.66
N ASN A 68 11.70 -7.84 -6.76
CA ASN A 68 10.27 -7.96 -7.10
C ASN A 68 9.81 -9.42 -7.28
N ASN A 69 10.71 -10.33 -7.64
CA ASN A 69 10.42 -11.77 -7.85
C ASN A 69 10.46 -12.61 -6.56
N VAL A 70 10.70 -12.01 -5.40
CA VAL A 70 10.66 -12.73 -4.12
C VAL A 70 9.19 -12.92 -3.72
N SER A 71 8.60 -14.05 -4.16
CA SER A 71 7.19 -14.41 -3.90
C SER A 71 7.10 -15.35 -2.71
N ARG A 72 6.94 -14.78 -1.52
CA ARG A 72 6.69 -15.49 -0.27
C ARG A 72 6.02 -14.56 0.74
N LEU A 73 5.44 -15.13 1.78
CA LEU A 73 5.05 -14.34 2.95
C LEU A 73 6.28 -13.67 3.58
N SER A 74 6.12 -12.45 4.04
CA SER A 74 7.12 -11.80 4.85
C SER A 74 7.34 -12.54 6.17
N ASN A 75 8.59 -12.58 6.62
CA ASN A 75 8.96 -13.02 7.97
C ASN A 75 8.92 -11.88 8.99
N GLN A 76 8.56 -10.67 8.55
CA GLN A 76 8.45 -9.49 9.39
C GLN A 76 6.98 -9.19 9.74
N ARG A 77 6.78 -8.64 10.92
CA ARG A 77 5.45 -8.15 11.29
C ARG A 77 5.22 -6.77 10.70
N SER A 78 4.14 -6.63 9.97
CA SER A 78 3.73 -5.37 9.36
C SER A 78 2.76 -4.59 10.25
N ILE A 79 2.50 -3.34 9.87
CA ILE A 79 1.46 -2.50 10.51
C ILE A 79 0.09 -3.21 10.54
N TYR A 80 -0.22 -4.06 9.56
CA TYR A 80 -1.45 -4.84 9.55
C TYR A 80 -1.53 -5.83 10.71
N HIS A 81 -0.43 -6.53 11.00
CA HIS A 81 -0.36 -7.46 12.13
C HIS A 81 -0.58 -6.72 13.46
N TYR A 82 0.10 -5.59 13.65
CA TYR A 82 -0.05 -4.81 14.89
C TYR A 82 -1.45 -4.22 15.03
N ALA A 83 -2.04 -3.74 13.93
CA ALA A 83 -3.40 -3.23 13.95
C ALA A 83 -4.42 -4.33 14.26
N SER A 84 -4.31 -5.49 13.61
CA SER A 84 -5.18 -6.65 13.84
C SER A 84 -5.09 -7.16 15.29
N ASP A 85 -3.87 -7.29 15.83
CA ASP A 85 -3.66 -7.70 17.24
C ASP A 85 -4.27 -6.71 18.23
N ALA A 86 -4.33 -5.43 17.87
CA ALA A 86 -4.98 -4.40 18.66
C ALA A 86 -6.53 -4.38 18.49
N GLY A 87 -7.09 -5.34 17.76
CA GLY A 87 -8.53 -5.42 17.47
C GLY A 87 -9.03 -4.32 16.53
N LEU A 88 -8.14 -3.77 15.69
CA LEU A 88 -8.48 -2.78 14.71
C LEU A 88 -8.80 -3.43 13.36
N VAL A 89 -9.69 -2.79 12.59
CA VAL A 89 -10.06 -3.24 11.25
C VAL A 89 -9.04 -2.73 10.24
N THR A 90 -8.55 -3.64 9.39
CA THR A 90 -7.55 -3.40 8.37
C THR A 90 -8.08 -3.64 6.97
N ALA A 91 -7.71 -2.80 6.02
CA ALA A 91 -8.08 -2.97 4.62
C ALA A 91 -6.96 -2.52 3.66
N ALA A 92 -7.02 -3.04 2.42
CA ALA A 92 -6.15 -2.62 1.33
C ALA A 92 -6.86 -2.67 -0.03
N ALA A 93 -6.73 -1.61 -0.81
CA ALA A 93 -6.94 -1.60 -2.25
C ALA A 93 -5.57 -1.43 -2.90
N ALA A 94 -4.97 -2.52 -3.41
CA ALA A 94 -3.54 -2.54 -3.70
C ALA A 94 -3.14 -3.57 -4.77
N TYR A 95 -1.93 -3.42 -5.28
CA TYR A 95 -1.29 -4.43 -6.12
C TYR A 95 -1.11 -5.74 -5.35
N HIS A 96 -1.28 -6.86 -6.02
CA HIS A 96 -1.34 -8.20 -5.42
C HIS A 96 -0.13 -8.57 -4.52
N TRP A 97 1.02 -7.93 -4.74
CA TRP A 97 2.21 -8.16 -3.92
C TRP A 97 1.97 -7.87 -2.44
N VAL A 98 1.09 -6.92 -2.12
CA VAL A 98 0.74 -6.62 -0.73
C VAL A 98 0.01 -7.80 -0.09
N SER A 99 -0.89 -8.46 -0.82
CA SER A 99 -1.54 -9.71 -0.37
C SER A 99 -0.53 -10.85 -0.22
N GLU A 100 0.42 -11.00 -1.16
CA GLU A 100 1.45 -12.03 -1.09
C GLU A 100 2.41 -11.85 0.09
N LEU A 101 2.69 -10.59 0.47
CA LEU A 101 3.57 -10.32 1.61
C LEU A 101 2.92 -10.65 2.95
N TYR A 102 1.61 -10.49 3.10
CA TYR A 102 1.00 -10.53 4.44
C TYR A 102 -0.17 -11.49 4.60
N ASN A 103 -0.88 -11.84 3.54
CA ASN A 103 -2.03 -12.74 3.64
C ASN A 103 -1.73 -14.14 3.15
N ARG A 104 -1.50 -14.31 1.84
CA ARG A 104 -1.29 -15.63 1.21
C ARG A 104 -0.34 -15.53 0.04
N SER A 105 0.64 -16.41 -0.03
CA SER A 105 1.59 -16.54 -1.15
C SER A 105 1.62 -17.99 -1.65
N PRO A 106 1.67 -18.23 -2.98
CA PRO A 106 1.54 -17.25 -4.05
C PRO A 106 0.10 -16.69 -4.16
N PHE A 107 -0.04 -15.51 -4.77
CA PHE A 107 -1.34 -14.91 -5.08
C PHE A 107 -2.11 -15.75 -6.10
N VAL A 108 -3.36 -16.06 -5.77
CA VAL A 108 -4.30 -16.73 -6.68
C VAL A 108 -5.53 -15.85 -6.83
N ALA A 109 -5.71 -15.23 -8.01
CA ALA A 109 -6.74 -14.22 -8.24
C ALA A 109 -8.16 -14.67 -7.86
N ALA A 110 -8.51 -15.93 -8.15
CA ALA A 110 -9.82 -16.48 -7.81
C ALA A 110 -10.09 -16.57 -6.31
N ARG A 111 -9.03 -16.65 -5.50
CA ARG A 111 -9.11 -16.75 -4.03
C ARG A 111 -8.86 -15.41 -3.34
N ASP A 112 -7.89 -14.62 -3.85
CA ASP A 112 -7.28 -13.55 -3.08
C ASP A 112 -7.69 -12.15 -3.56
N ARG A 113 -8.21 -12.01 -4.79
CA ARG A 113 -8.59 -10.71 -5.37
C ARG A 113 -9.53 -9.92 -4.46
N HIS A 114 -10.53 -10.60 -3.91
CA HIS A 114 -11.50 -10.02 -3.00
C HIS A 114 -11.38 -10.77 -1.67
N THR A 115 -10.59 -10.21 -0.77
CA THR A 115 -10.41 -10.77 0.57
C THR A 115 -11.46 -10.18 1.51
N ASP A 116 -12.15 -11.05 2.25
CA ASP A 116 -13.05 -10.70 3.35
C ASP A 116 -12.93 -11.79 4.42
N ASP A 117 -11.85 -11.70 5.22
CA ASP A 117 -11.49 -12.73 6.21
C ASP A 117 -10.85 -12.04 7.43
N PRO A 118 -11.59 -11.96 8.56
CA PRO A 118 -11.12 -11.27 9.76
C PRO A 118 -9.94 -11.96 10.45
N THR A 119 -9.57 -13.17 10.04
CA THR A 119 -8.43 -13.91 10.61
C THR A 119 -7.10 -13.55 9.95
N LEU A 120 -7.13 -12.84 8.83
CA LEU A 120 -5.94 -12.43 8.09
C LEU A 120 -5.42 -11.08 8.60
N PRO A 121 -4.13 -10.80 8.43
CA PRO A 121 -3.55 -9.48 8.76
C PRO A 121 -4.21 -8.34 7.97
N ILE A 122 -4.49 -8.54 6.66
CA ILE A 122 -5.32 -7.65 5.85
C ILE A 122 -6.71 -8.29 5.77
N GLN A 123 -7.61 -7.84 6.60
CA GLN A 123 -8.93 -8.44 6.78
C GLN A 123 -9.83 -8.25 5.56
N HIS A 124 -9.78 -7.06 4.96
CA HIS A 124 -10.60 -6.71 3.80
C HIS A 124 -9.71 -6.21 2.67
N GLY A 125 -9.81 -6.79 1.48
CA GLY A 125 -8.90 -6.45 0.40
C GLY A 125 -9.54 -6.50 -0.99
N HIS A 126 -9.16 -5.53 -1.83
CA HIS A 126 -9.32 -5.60 -3.28
C HIS A 126 -7.94 -5.54 -3.91
N PHE A 127 -7.47 -6.66 -4.48
CA PHE A 127 -6.12 -6.78 -5.02
C PHE A 127 -6.14 -6.94 -6.54
N TYR A 128 -5.41 -6.11 -7.24
CA TYR A 128 -5.23 -6.19 -8.69
C TYR A 128 -3.82 -6.72 -9.03
N TRP A 129 -3.65 -7.25 -10.25
CA TRP A 129 -2.39 -7.86 -10.72
C TRP A 129 -2.02 -7.42 -12.14
N ASN A 130 -2.73 -6.45 -12.68
CA ASN A 130 -2.45 -5.86 -13.98
C ASN A 130 -1.97 -4.43 -13.77
N ASP A 131 -0.76 -4.10 -14.24
CA ASP A 131 -0.13 -2.78 -14.07
C ASP A 131 -0.97 -1.65 -14.69
N HIS A 132 -1.81 -1.99 -15.69
CA HIS A 132 -2.75 -1.06 -16.32
C HIS A 132 -4.11 -0.95 -15.59
N TYR A 133 -4.26 -1.56 -14.40
CA TYR A 133 -5.49 -1.41 -13.65
C TYR A 133 -5.76 0.08 -13.39
N PRO A 134 -6.92 0.65 -13.83
CA PRO A 134 -7.11 2.09 -13.76
C PRO A 134 -7.13 2.59 -12.32
N ASP A 135 -6.35 3.62 -12.01
CA ASP A 135 -6.35 4.25 -10.68
C ASP A 135 -7.75 4.71 -10.26
N SER A 136 -8.59 5.17 -11.21
CA SER A 136 -9.98 5.54 -10.94
C SER A 136 -10.82 4.38 -10.40
N HIS A 137 -10.59 3.15 -10.88
CA HIS A 137 -11.26 1.95 -10.37
C HIS A 137 -10.70 1.57 -9.00
N LEU A 138 -9.39 1.67 -8.82
CA LEU A 138 -8.75 1.41 -7.52
C LEU A 138 -9.27 2.34 -6.42
N PHE A 139 -9.43 3.64 -6.71
CA PHE A 139 -10.03 4.57 -5.75
C PHE A 139 -11.49 4.25 -5.45
N ALA A 140 -12.26 3.75 -6.44
CA ALA A 140 -13.62 3.27 -6.21
C ALA A 140 -13.63 2.00 -5.33
N ASP A 141 -12.70 1.07 -5.54
CA ASP A 141 -12.50 -0.12 -4.69
C ASP A 141 -12.16 0.29 -3.25
N ALA A 142 -11.24 1.24 -3.07
CA ALA A 142 -10.87 1.76 -1.76
C ALA A 142 -12.05 2.41 -1.04
N GLU A 143 -12.85 3.20 -1.75
CA GLU A 143 -14.06 3.83 -1.20
C GLU A 143 -15.10 2.78 -0.82
N SER A 144 -15.28 1.73 -1.63
CA SER A 144 -16.15 0.60 -1.31
C SER A 144 -15.72 -0.09 -0.01
N LEU A 145 -14.41 -0.36 0.17
CA LEU A 145 -13.86 -0.93 1.40
C LEU A 145 -14.10 0.01 2.60
N ARG A 146 -13.84 1.31 2.42
CA ARG A 146 -14.04 2.32 3.46
C ARG A 146 -15.49 2.39 3.94
N LEU A 147 -16.45 2.38 3.01
CA LEU A 147 -17.88 2.47 3.33
C LEU A 147 -18.43 1.19 3.97
N ARG A 148 -17.97 0.02 3.53
CA ARG A 148 -18.48 -1.27 4.01
C ARG A 148 -17.89 -1.68 5.34
N HIS A 149 -16.61 -1.45 5.56
CA HIS A 149 -15.87 -2.02 6.69
C HIS A 149 -15.38 -0.98 7.69
N ALA A 150 -15.43 0.32 7.34
CA ALA A 150 -14.94 1.42 8.18
C ALA A 150 -13.56 1.14 8.80
N PRO A 151 -12.54 0.77 7.99
CA PRO A 151 -11.24 0.32 8.50
C PRO A 151 -10.55 1.42 9.31
N ASN A 152 -9.80 0.99 10.32
CA ASN A 152 -8.92 1.87 11.08
C ASN A 152 -7.60 2.13 10.35
N PHE A 153 -7.14 1.17 9.54
CA PHE A 153 -6.01 1.32 8.63
C PHE A 153 -6.39 0.86 7.23
N LEU A 154 -6.27 1.76 6.25
CA LEU A 154 -6.53 1.49 4.83
C LEU A 154 -5.30 1.86 4.02
N LEU A 155 -4.75 0.91 3.26
CA LEU A 155 -3.77 1.17 2.22
C LEU A 155 -4.48 1.36 0.87
N ILE A 156 -4.05 2.40 0.13
CA ILE A 156 -4.43 2.60 -1.28
C ILE A 156 -3.14 2.68 -2.09
N HIS A 157 -2.98 1.81 -3.07
CA HIS A 157 -1.73 1.70 -3.82
C HIS A 157 -1.98 1.74 -5.33
N PRO A 158 -2.08 2.94 -5.95
CA PRO A 158 -2.19 3.14 -7.39
C PRO A 158 -0.82 2.97 -8.08
N MET A 159 -0.82 2.46 -9.33
CA MET A 159 0.38 2.18 -10.12
C MET A 159 0.45 2.88 -11.47
N ASN A 160 -0.57 3.65 -11.88
CA ASN A 160 -0.54 4.20 -13.24
C ASN A 160 0.55 5.25 -13.47
N ILE A 161 1.07 5.88 -12.40
CA ILE A 161 2.23 6.79 -12.51
C ILE A 161 3.49 5.98 -12.82
N ASP A 162 3.71 4.87 -12.12
CA ASP A 162 4.85 3.97 -12.35
C ASP A 162 4.78 3.35 -13.76
N ASP A 163 3.62 2.81 -14.16
CA ASP A 163 3.40 2.27 -15.51
C ASP A 163 3.68 3.31 -16.61
N ALA A 164 3.28 4.56 -16.40
CA ALA A 164 3.59 5.65 -17.32
C ALA A 164 5.09 6.00 -17.37
N GLY A 165 5.78 5.86 -16.24
CA GLY A 165 7.22 6.10 -16.14
C GLY A 165 8.07 5.04 -16.82
N HIS A 166 7.54 3.85 -17.06
CA HIS A 166 8.19 2.74 -17.75
C HIS A 166 7.99 2.73 -19.27
N LYS A 167 7.18 3.63 -19.81
CA LYS A 167 6.87 3.79 -21.27
C LYS A 167 7.64 4.95 -21.89
#